data_f842f855672f1d43ffe7c8c321e038e6
#
_entry.id   f842f855672f1d43ffe7c8c321e038e6
#
_cell.length_a   1.000
_cell.length_b   1.000
_cell.length_c   1.000
_cell.angle_alpha   90.00
_cell.angle_beta   90.00
_cell.angle_gamma   90.00
#
_symmetry.space_group_name_H-M   'P 1'
#
loop_
_entity.id
_entity.type
_entity.pdbx_description
1 polymer ?
#
loop_
_entity_poly.entity_id
_entity_poly.type
_entity_poly.pdbx_seq_one_letter_code
_entity_poly.pdbx_strand_id
1 'polypeptide(L)'
;MIKYDPDNRIEITVKELEYQDGLAVRVYQPAGAGPFPALVDVHGGVWTNADRTQNEVMDRALAESGIVVAAVDFRQAPDNPYPAQVADVNLASRWLKSRAADFNADPNTVGGIGSSSGGHTISLSAMRPYHPDYSYIDLPDSDADATLKYLLLCWPIIAPYERYKYVQETGNDRIIGLSEGYFGTTDAMKEGSPFQILKRGEKSALPPTLIVQGTADTNLPVPVTERFAAAFQEAGGDIELELFPGMPHLFGNTAGPESDRAVALMKKFAAKCLSQA
;
A
#
# COMPACT_ATOMS: atom_id res chain seq x y z
N MET A 1 10.96 -11.97 19.26
CA MET A 1 9.72 -12.32 18.53
C MET A 1 8.61 -11.44 19.07
N ILE A 2 8.06 -10.54 18.26
CA ILE A 2 6.92 -9.69 18.65
C ILE A 2 5.69 -10.59 18.82
N LYS A 3 4.99 -10.42 19.94
CA LYS A 3 3.67 -11.05 20.12
C LYS A 3 2.60 -10.07 19.63
N TYR A 4 2.22 -10.17 18.37
CA TYR A 4 1.05 -9.48 17.85
C TYR A 4 -0.19 -10.38 17.97
N ASP A 5 -1.23 -9.84 18.61
CA ASP A 5 -2.53 -10.51 18.75
C ASP A 5 -3.57 -9.72 17.93
N PRO A 6 -4.10 -10.27 16.82
CA PRO A 6 -5.07 -9.59 15.97
C PRO A 6 -6.40 -9.26 16.66
N ASP A 7 -6.70 -9.88 17.77
CA ASP A 7 -7.96 -9.68 18.53
C ASP A 7 -7.84 -8.62 19.62
N ASN A 8 -6.65 -8.04 19.81
CA ASN A 8 -6.45 -6.93 20.76
C ASN A 8 -7.40 -5.75 20.50
N ARG A 9 -7.68 -5.03 21.59
CA ARG A 9 -8.39 -3.74 21.58
C ARG A 9 -7.64 -2.77 22.48
N ILE A 10 -6.74 -2.00 21.87
CA ILE A 10 -5.82 -1.08 22.56
C ILE A 10 -6.26 0.35 22.25
N GLU A 11 -6.24 1.22 23.25
CA GLU A 11 -6.40 2.66 23.04
C GLU A 11 -5.30 3.20 22.15
N ILE A 12 -5.64 4.15 21.28
CA ILE A 12 -4.70 4.76 20.35
C ILE A 12 -4.58 6.26 20.57
N THR A 13 -3.41 6.80 20.26
CA THR A 13 -3.19 8.24 20.07
C THR A 13 -2.94 8.51 18.60
N VAL A 14 -3.36 9.70 18.14
CA VAL A 14 -3.15 10.12 16.75
C VAL A 14 -2.27 11.37 16.76
N LYS A 15 -1.21 11.36 15.96
CA LYS A 15 -0.25 12.45 15.84
C LYS A 15 -0.13 12.89 14.37
N GLU A 16 -0.08 14.18 14.15
CA GLU A 16 0.26 14.75 12.84
C GLU A 16 1.73 15.19 12.87
N LEU A 17 2.51 14.71 11.93
CA LEU A 17 3.93 14.99 11.78
C LEU A 17 4.24 15.27 10.31
N GLU A 18 5.48 15.65 10.03
CA GLU A 18 6.05 15.66 8.68
C GLU A 18 7.17 14.61 8.60
N TYR A 19 7.21 13.85 7.51
CA TYR A 19 8.28 12.90 7.23
C TYR A 19 9.27 13.46 6.19
N GLN A 20 8.84 14.46 5.45
CA GLN A 20 9.63 15.27 4.52
C GLN A 20 9.02 16.69 4.46
N ASP A 21 9.79 17.68 4.05
CA ASP A 21 9.33 19.06 3.92
C ASP A 21 8.08 19.15 3.03
N GLY A 22 6.99 19.63 3.62
CA GLY A 22 5.68 19.74 2.99
C GLY A 22 4.89 18.42 2.82
N LEU A 23 5.40 17.28 3.29
CA LEU A 23 4.69 16.00 3.24
C LEU A 23 4.35 15.51 4.64
N ALA A 24 3.05 15.51 4.96
CA ALA A 24 2.55 15.12 6.25
C ALA A 24 2.41 13.61 6.40
N VAL A 25 2.48 13.15 7.66
CA VAL A 25 2.16 11.80 8.06
C VAL A 25 1.26 11.82 9.30
N ARG A 26 0.20 11.04 9.28
CA ARG A 26 -0.65 10.78 10.44
C ARG A 26 -0.28 9.44 11.05
N VAL A 27 0.22 9.47 12.29
CA VAL A 27 0.62 8.27 13.01
C VAL A 27 -0.45 7.89 14.01
N TYR A 28 -1.04 6.72 13.84
CA TYR A 28 -1.93 6.06 14.79
C TYR A 28 -1.07 5.14 15.66
N GLN A 29 -0.89 5.50 16.93
CA GLN A 29 0.01 4.81 17.85
C GLN A 29 -0.78 4.09 18.93
N PRO A 30 -0.65 2.75 19.07
CA PRO A 30 -1.22 2.01 20.20
C PRO A 30 -0.62 2.44 21.54
N ALA A 31 -1.42 2.46 22.59
CA ALA A 31 -0.97 2.70 23.95
C ALA A 31 -0.17 1.48 24.48
N GLY A 32 0.93 1.74 25.19
CA GLY A 32 1.76 0.68 25.79
C GLY A 32 3.23 0.76 25.42
N ALA A 33 4.01 -0.14 26.00
CA ALA A 33 5.47 -0.11 25.86
C ALA A 33 5.99 -0.70 24.54
N GLY A 34 5.17 -1.46 23.80
CA GLY A 34 5.63 -2.15 22.60
C GLY A 34 6.70 -3.23 22.87
N PRO A 35 7.60 -3.54 21.93
CA PRO A 35 7.57 -3.00 20.57
C PRO A 35 6.36 -3.52 19.76
N PHE A 36 5.69 -2.61 19.08
CA PHE A 36 4.58 -2.93 18.18
C PHE A 36 5.07 -3.19 16.76
N PRO A 37 4.40 -4.03 15.95
CA PRO A 37 4.59 -4.01 14.51
C PRO A 37 4.13 -2.67 13.93
N ALA A 38 4.60 -2.36 12.71
CA ALA A 38 4.24 -1.11 12.06
C ALA A 38 3.83 -1.28 10.60
N LEU A 39 3.08 -0.31 10.07
CA LEU A 39 2.61 -0.21 8.68
C LEU A 39 2.80 1.21 8.15
N VAL A 40 3.22 1.32 6.90
CA VAL A 40 3.03 2.53 6.10
C VAL A 40 1.71 2.39 5.34
N ASP A 41 0.78 3.34 5.51
CA ASP A 41 -0.45 3.41 4.72
C ASP A 41 -0.34 4.44 3.60
N VAL A 42 -0.77 4.02 2.39
CA VAL A 42 -0.74 4.81 1.17
C VAL A 42 -2.15 4.89 0.58
N HIS A 43 -2.73 6.10 0.64
CA HIS A 43 -4.09 6.35 0.18
C HIS A 43 -4.25 6.24 -1.34
N GLY A 44 -5.50 6.08 -1.78
CA GLY A 44 -5.87 6.08 -3.20
C GLY A 44 -5.95 7.47 -3.82
N GLY A 45 -6.94 7.69 -4.71
CA GLY A 45 -7.18 9.00 -5.32
C GLY A 45 -6.64 9.16 -6.74
N VAL A 46 -6.37 8.05 -7.43
CA VAL A 46 -5.90 8.02 -8.84
C VAL A 46 -4.62 8.85 -9.02
N TRP A 47 -3.75 8.85 -8.01
CA TRP A 47 -2.48 9.60 -7.93
C TRP A 47 -2.61 11.13 -7.95
N THR A 48 -3.82 11.70 -7.95
CA THR A 48 -4.09 13.12 -8.19
C THR A 48 -4.87 13.81 -7.09
N ASN A 49 -5.42 13.07 -6.14
CA ASN A 49 -6.25 13.61 -5.06
C ASN A 49 -6.27 12.69 -3.83
N ALA A 50 -7.06 13.07 -2.83
CA ALA A 50 -7.10 12.50 -1.49
C ALA A 50 -5.87 12.85 -0.64
N ASP A 51 -5.85 12.37 0.58
CA ASP A 51 -4.79 12.58 1.55
C ASP A 51 -4.74 11.41 2.56
N ARG A 52 -3.80 11.47 3.50
CA ARG A 52 -3.55 10.50 4.58
C ARG A 52 -4.75 10.15 5.47
N THR A 53 -5.91 10.81 5.27
CA THR A 53 -7.13 10.53 6.06
C THR A 53 -8.07 9.56 5.36
N GLN A 54 -7.83 9.24 4.09
CA GLN A 54 -8.77 8.46 3.27
C GLN A 54 -9.05 7.07 3.82
N ASN A 55 -8.05 6.41 4.39
CA ASN A 55 -8.16 5.03 4.90
C ASN A 55 -8.42 4.96 6.41
N GLU A 56 -8.79 6.08 7.06
CA GLU A 56 -8.91 6.19 8.54
C GLU A 56 -9.69 5.06 9.20
N VAL A 57 -10.73 4.53 8.57
CA VAL A 57 -11.53 3.41 9.11
C VAL A 57 -10.66 2.17 9.30
N MET A 58 -9.84 1.83 8.30
CA MET A 58 -8.95 0.68 8.35
C MET A 58 -7.75 0.96 9.26
N ASP A 59 -7.16 2.15 9.17
CA ASP A 59 -5.99 2.56 9.96
C ASP A 59 -6.24 2.49 11.45
N ARG A 60 -7.38 3.06 11.90
CA ARG A 60 -7.79 2.99 13.31
C ARG A 60 -7.99 1.56 13.78
N ALA A 61 -8.69 0.75 12.99
CA ALA A 61 -8.98 -0.62 13.37
C ALA A 61 -7.71 -1.50 13.42
N LEU A 62 -6.72 -1.24 12.55
CA LEU A 62 -5.40 -1.89 12.59
C LEU A 62 -4.59 -1.40 13.80
N ALA A 63 -4.61 -0.09 14.07
CA ALA A 63 -3.90 0.47 15.21
C ALA A 63 -4.47 0.00 16.56
N GLU A 64 -5.78 -0.07 16.69
CA GLU A 64 -6.46 -0.61 17.88
C GLU A 64 -6.11 -2.07 18.15
N SER A 65 -5.70 -2.84 17.12
CA SER A 65 -5.20 -4.20 17.32
C SER A 65 -3.72 -4.28 17.74
N GLY A 66 -3.02 -3.14 17.82
CA GLY A 66 -1.63 -3.08 18.28
C GLY A 66 -0.62 -2.95 17.14
N ILE A 67 -0.98 -2.34 16.02
CA ILE A 67 -0.06 -2.00 14.93
C ILE A 67 0.12 -0.48 14.89
N VAL A 68 1.34 0.01 14.84
CA VAL A 68 1.58 1.43 14.54
C VAL A 68 1.28 1.66 13.05
N VAL A 69 0.36 2.58 12.72
CA VAL A 69 0.05 2.90 11.32
C VAL A 69 0.49 4.33 11.01
N ALA A 70 1.34 4.48 10.00
CA ALA A 70 1.80 5.76 9.48
C ALA A 70 1.14 6.01 8.11
N ALA A 71 0.03 6.74 8.11
CA ALA A 71 -0.68 7.15 6.89
C ALA A 71 -0.02 8.40 6.31
N VAL A 72 0.45 8.31 5.05
CA VAL A 72 1.32 9.33 4.46
C VAL A 72 0.65 10.09 3.32
N ASP A 73 0.92 11.40 3.26
CA ASP A 73 0.74 12.17 2.05
C ASP A 73 1.95 11.95 1.13
N PHE A 74 1.78 12.20 -0.15
CA PHE A 74 2.83 12.16 -1.17
C PHE A 74 2.54 13.19 -2.25
N ARG A 75 3.57 13.59 -3.00
CA ARG A 75 3.42 14.50 -4.13
C ARG A 75 2.45 13.94 -5.15
N GLN A 76 1.55 14.77 -5.69
CA GLN A 76 0.48 14.31 -6.57
C GLN A 76 0.67 14.81 -8.01
N ALA A 77 0.15 14.02 -8.96
CA ALA A 77 0.06 14.42 -10.35
C ALA A 77 -1.07 15.46 -10.54
N PRO A 78 -1.04 16.28 -11.60
CA PRO A 78 -0.06 16.25 -12.69
C PRO A 78 1.25 16.97 -12.39
N ASP A 79 1.34 17.76 -11.33
CA ASP A 79 2.53 18.57 -11.02
C ASP A 79 3.74 17.68 -10.72
N ASN A 80 3.50 16.52 -10.13
CA ASN A 80 4.52 15.53 -9.83
C ASN A 80 4.11 14.17 -10.42
N PRO A 81 4.41 13.90 -11.70
CA PRO A 81 4.06 12.64 -12.36
C PRO A 81 4.91 11.47 -11.84
N TYR A 82 4.58 10.26 -12.32
CA TYR A 82 5.38 9.06 -12.08
C TYR A 82 6.87 9.31 -12.42
N PRO A 83 7.84 8.92 -11.57
CA PRO A 83 7.69 8.07 -10.38
C PRO A 83 7.67 8.81 -9.02
N ALA A 84 7.36 10.11 -8.97
CA ALA A 84 7.50 10.94 -7.77
C ALA A 84 6.83 10.34 -6.52
N GLN A 85 5.58 9.85 -6.65
CA GLN A 85 4.85 9.24 -5.53
C GLN A 85 5.53 7.98 -5.00
N VAL A 86 6.11 7.17 -5.92
CA VAL A 86 6.81 5.95 -5.52
C VAL A 86 8.05 6.28 -4.71
N ALA A 87 8.76 7.35 -5.10
CA ALA A 87 9.93 7.83 -4.36
C ALA A 87 9.55 8.37 -2.97
N ASP A 88 8.44 9.08 -2.85
CA ASP A 88 7.95 9.59 -1.56
C ASP A 88 7.56 8.43 -0.63
N VAL A 89 6.85 7.42 -1.14
CA VAL A 89 6.46 6.24 -0.37
C VAL A 89 7.67 5.37 0.01
N ASN A 90 8.67 5.28 -0.87
CA ASN A 90 9.95 4.67 -0.54
C ASN A 90 10.64 5.39 0.62
N LEU A 91 10.69 6.73 0.57
CA LEU A 91 11.22 7.54 1.66
C LEU A 91 10.41 7.35 2.95
N ALA A 92 9.07 7.37 2.88
CA ALA A 92 8.20 7.20 4.03
C ALA A 92 8.42 5.84 4.73
N SER A 93 8.66 4.78 3.94
CA SER A 93 8.98 3.45 4.47
C SER A 93 10.32 3.46 5.24
N ARG A 94 11.33 4.11 4.69
CA ARG A 94 12.64 4.29 5.37
C ARG A 94 12.52 5.19 6.59
N TRP A 95 11.75 6.27 6.51
CA TRP A 95 11.48 7.18 7.62
C TRP A 95 10.79 6.45 8.78
N LEU A 96 9.75 5.66 8.53
CA LEU A 96 9.08 4.93 9.60
C LEU A 96 10.03 3.95 10.29
N LYS A 97 10.87 3.24 9.54
CA LYS A 97 11.90 2.36 10.11
C LYS A 97 12.90 3.13 10.98
N SER A 98 13.41 4.27 10.50
CA SER A 98 14.38 5.09 11.23
C SER A 98 13.82 5.71 12.52
N ARG A 99 12.50 5.94 12.55
CA ARG A 99 11.79 6.56 13.67
C ARG A 99 10.94 5.57 14.48
N ALA A 100 11.08 4.26 14.21
CA ALA A 100 10.25 3.23 14.85
C ALA A 100 10.25 3.32 16.39
N ALA A 101 11.40 3.59 16.99
CA ALA A 101 11.54 3.74 18.45
C ALA A 101 10.69 4.88 19.02
N ASP A 102 10.46 5.97 18.29
CA ASP A 102 9.64 7.12 18.72
C ASP A 102 8.17 6.75 18.89
N PHE A 103 7.75 5.65 18.26
CA PHE A 103 6.39 5.13 18.26
C PHE A 103 6.26 3.81 19.01
N ASN A 104 7.29 3.37 19.75
CA ASN A 104 7.37 2.05 20.38
C ASN A 104 7.19 0.90 19.37
N ALA A 105 7.68 1.07 18.14
CA ALA A 105 7.60 0.07 17.07
C ALA A 105 8.94 -0.64 16.83
N ASP A 106 8.86 -1.83 16.21
CA ASP A 106 10.04 -2.58 15.76
C ASP A 106 10.27 -2.33 14.25
N PRO A 107 11.41 -1.73 13.86
CA PRO A 107 11.71 -1.43 12.46
C PRO A 107 11.77 -2.67 11.56
N ASN A 108 12.02 -3.86 12.11
CA ASN A 108 12.10 -5.10 11.35
C ASN A 108 10.74 -5.69 10.97
N THR A 109 9.64 -5.10 11.44
CA THR A 109 8.27 -5.59 11.22
C THR A 109 7.45 -4.72 10.29
N VAL A 110 8.03 -3.65 9.75
CA VAL A 110 7.32 -2.69 8.91
C VAL A 110 6.76 -3.36 7.67
N GLY A 111 5.43 -3.38 7.57
CA GLY A 111 4.68 -3.76 6.38
C GLY A 111 4.13 -2.54 5.65
N GLY A 112 3.39 -2.79 4.58
CA GLY A 112 2.69 -1.76 3.82
C GLY A 112 1.21 -2.06 3.67
N ILE A 113 0.37 -1.02 3.72
CA ILE A 113 -1.02 -1.09 3.28
C ILE A 113 -1.24 -0.03 2.22
N GLY A 114 -2.07 -0.33 1.21
CA GLY A 114 -2.39 0.66 0.20
C GLY A 114 -3.72 0.39 -0.49
N SER A 115 -4.49 1.46 -0.69
CA SER A 115 -5.80 1.38 -1.35
C SER A 115 -5.74 1.92 -2.78
N SER A 116 -6.41 1.25 -3.74
CA SER A 116 -6.55 1.73 -5.13
C SER A 116 -5.18 2.10 -5.76
N SER A 117 -4.98 3.35 -6.17
CA SER A 117 -3.68 3.85 -6.67
C SER A 117 -2.58 3.84 -5.61
N GLY A 118 -2.90 3.95 -4.33
CA GLY A 118 -1.94 3.75 -3.24
C GLY A 118 -1.42 2.32 -3.19
N GLY A 119 -2.30 1.34 -3.46
CA GLY A 119 -1.91 -0.06 -3.61
C GLY A 119 -0.91 -0.28 -4.76
N HIS A 120 -1.05 0.46 -5.88
CA HIS A 120 -0.04 0.50 -6.94
C HIS A 120 1.30 1.04 -6.42
N THR A 121 1.26 2.21 -5.79
CA THR A 121 2.46 2.95 -5.38
C THR A 121 3.28 2.17 -4.34
N ILE A 122 2.62 1.63 -3.30
CA ILE A 122 3.32 0.83 -2.28
C ILE A 122 3.84 -0.50 -2.85
N SER A 123 3.11 -1.12 -3.80
CA SER A 123 3.57 -2.34 -4.47
C SER A 123 4.84 -2.11 -5.27
N LEU A 124 4.95 -1.01 -6.03
CA LEU A 124 6.16 -0.67 -6.78
C LEU A 124 7.35 -0.43 -5.85
N SER A 125 7.16 0.37 -4.79
CA SER A 125 8.21 0.61 -3.79
C SER A 125 8.68 -0.70 -3.16
N ALA A 126 7.76 -1.58 -2.76
CA ALA A 126 8.07 -2.85 -2.13
C ALA A 126 8.73 -3.87 -3.07
N MET A 127 8.29 -3.93 -4.34
CA MET A 127 8.88 -4.83 -5.33
C MET A 127 10.26 -4.40 -5.80
N ARG A 128 10.56 -3.09 -5.75
CA ARG A 128 11.82 -2.48 -6.22
C ARG A 128 12.41 -1.52 -5.18
N PRO A 129 12.67 -1.95 -3.92
CA PRO A 129 13.03 -1.05 -2.82
C PRO A 129 14.32 -0.26 -3.04
N TYR A 130 15.20 -0.74 -3.91
CA TYR A 130 16.50 -0.13 -4.25
C TYR A 130 16.53 0.46 -5.67
N HIS A 131 15.37 0.58 -6.34
CA HIS A 131 15.33 1.17 -7.68
C HIS A 131 15.83 2.62 -7.62
N PRO A 132 16.77 3.05 -8.48
CA PRO A 132 17.38 4.37 -8.39
C PRO A 132 16.35 5.51 -8.48
N ASP A 133 15.30 5.37 -9.29
CA ASP A 133 14.26 6.37 -9.43
C ASP A 133 13.28 6.40 -8.24
N TYR A 134 13.32 5.41 -7.35
CA TYR A 134 12.47 5.34 -6.14
C TYR A 134 13.23 5.66 -4.85
N SER A 135 14.54 5.36 -4.83
CA SER A 135 15.37 5.49 -3.62
C SER A 135 16.28 6.73 -3.62
N TYR A 136 16.11 7.65 -4.57
CA TYR A 136 17.02 8.79 -4.75
C TYR A 136 16.89 9.88 -3.69
N ILE A 137 15.78 9.93 -2.95
CA ILE A 137 15.60 10.95 -1.91
C ILE A 137 16.41 10.55 -0.68
N ASP A 138 17.32 11.40 -0.25
CA ASP A 138 18.16 11.12 0.91
C ASP A 138 17.33 11.11 2.21
N LEU A 139 17.70 10.22 3.12
CA LEU A 139 17.23 10.23 4.50
C LEU A 139 18.46 10.39 5.39
N PRO A 140 18.78 11.62 5.85
CA PRO A 140 19.96 11.87 6.65
C PRO A 140 20.00 11.03 7.92
N ASP A 141 21.21 10.63 8.31
CA ASP A 141 21.49 9.90 9.55
C ASP A 141 20.80 8.53 9.67
N SER A 142 20.47 7.88 8.54
CA SER A 142 19.80 6.58 8.54
C SER A 142 20.23 5.69 7.37
N ASP A 143 20.56 4.44 7.68
CA ASP A 143 20.80 3.36 6.71
C ASP A 143 19.54 2.50 6.45
N ALA A 144 18.38 2.97 6.91
CA ALA A 144 17.12 2.23 6.73
C ALA A 144 16.78 2.08 5.24
N ASP A 145 16.42 0.87 4.84
CA ASP A 145 15.95 0.55 3.50
C ASP A 145 14.42 0.55 3.38
N ALA A 146 13.90 0.51 2.15
CA ALA A 146 12.47 0.51 1.88
C ALA A 146 11.87 -0.91 1.76
N THR A 147 12.57 -1.97 2.19
CA THR A 147 12.00 -3.33 2.19
C THR A 147 10.82 -3.42 3.15
N LEU A 148 9.77 -4.12 2.76
CA LEU A 148 8.59 -4.32 3.58
C LEU A 148 8.42 -5.79 3.93
N LYS A 149 7.96 -6.07 5.16
CA LYS A 149 7.77 -7.42 5.66
C LYS A 149 6.60 -8.15 5.01
N TYR A 150 5.53 -7.41 4.68
CA TYR A 150 4.32 -7.89 4.00
C TYR A 150 3.53 -6.72 3.42
N LEU A 151 2.56 -7.02 2.53
CA LEU A 151 1.65 -6.05 1.94
C LEU A 151 0.18 -6.41 2.18
N LEU A 152 -0.62 -5.39 2.48
CA LEU A 152 -2.08 -5.43 2.57
C LEU A 152 -2.65 -4.53 1.47
N LEU A 153 -3.16 -5.09 0.40
CA LEU A 153 -3.60 -4.33 -0.78
C LEU A 153 -5.13 -4.33 -0.88
N CYS A 154 -5.69 -3.14 -0.86
CA CYS A 154 -7.14 -2.91 -0.86
C CYS A 154 -7.57 -2.47 -2.26
N TRP A 155 -8.30 -3.32 -3.03
CA TRP A 155 -8.74 -3.02 -4.41
C TRP A 155 -7.67 -2.30 -5.24
N PRO A 156 -6.43 -2.85 -5.31
CA PRO A 156 -5.26 -2.11 -5.78
C PRO A 156 -5.24 -1.99 -7.30
N ILE A 157 -4.66 -0.89 -7.81
CA ILE A 157 -4.38 -0.73 -9.25
C ILE A 157 -3.02 -1.38 -9.60
N ILE A 158 -2.90 -2.69 -9.39
CA ILE A 158 -1.64 -3.44 -9.62
C ILE A 158 -1.31 -3.66 -11.11
N ALA A 159 -2.22 -3.33 -12.01
CA ALA A 159 -2.07 -3.48 -13.45
C ALA A 159 -2.53 -2.21 -14.19
N PRO A 160 -1.85 -1.06 -14.01
CA PRO A 160 -2.30 0.22 -14.57
C PRO A 160 -2.41 0.21 -16.10
N TYR A 161 -1.53 -0.49 -16.81
CA TYR A 161 -1.59 -0.60 -18.28
C TYR A 161 -2.80 -1.41 -18.75
N GLU A 162 -3.13 -2.53 -18.10
CA GLU A 162 -4.32 -3.31 -18.39
C GLU A 162 -5.59 -2.54 -18.06
N ARG A 163 -5.60 -1.82 -16.93
CA ARG A 163 -6.67 -0.91 -16.57
C ARG A 163 -6.87 0.18 -17.60
N TYR A 164 -5.79 0.81 -18.07
CA TYR A 164 -5.84 1.84 -19.10
C TYR A 164 -6.52 1.34 -20.38
N LYS A 165 -6.17 0.14 -20.86
CA LYS A 165 -6.86 -0.47 -22.01
C LYS A 165 -8.33 -0.71 -21.73
N TYR A 166 -8.66 -1.26 -20.58
CA TYR A 166 -10.05 -1.51 -20.18
C TYR A 166 -10.89 -0.23 -20.15
N VAL A 167 -10.37 0.86 -19.59
CA VAL A 167 -11.11 2.12 -19.55
C VAL A 167 -11.22 2.80 -20.91
N GLN A 168 -10.30 2.55 -21.84
CA GLN A 168 -10.44 2.95 -23.25
C GLN A 168 -11.59 2.19 -23.94
N GLU A 169 -11.68 0.87 -23.72
CA GLU A 169 -12.75 0.02 -24.27
C GLU A 169 -14.13 0.38 -23.69
N THR A 170 -14.20 0.78 -22.44
CA THR A 170 -15.45 1.15 -21.74
C THR A 170 -15.79 2.63 -21.82
N GLY A 171 -14.96 3.47 -22.41
CA GLY A 171 -15.22 4.89 -22.65
C GLY A 171 -15.14 5.74 -21.38
N ASN A 172 -14.25 5.46 -20.46
CA ASN A 172 -14.07 6.27 -19.25
C ASN A 172 -12.96 7.33 -19.44
N ASP A 173 -13.31 8.42 -20.15
CA ASP A 173 -12.37 9.50 -20.52
C ASP A 173 -11.72 10.15 -19.29
N ARG A 174 -12.42 10.25 -18.17
CA ARG A 174 -11.86 10.80 -16.93
C ARG A 174 -10.68 9.97 -16.44
N ILE A 175 -10.81 8.66 -16.38
CA ILE A 175 -9.75 7.77 -15.90
C ILE A 175 -8.61 7.68 -16.91
N ILE A 176 -8.91 7.76 -18.21
CA ILE A 176 -7.90 7.85 -19.27
C ILE A 176 -7.03 9.08 -19.02
N GLY A 177 -7.62 10.28 -18.94
CA GLY A 177 -6.86 11.52 -18.73
C GLY A 177 -6.06 11.57 -17.44
N LEU A 178 -6.57 11.02 -16.33
CA LEU A 178 -5.84 10.92 -15.07
C LEU A 178 -4.65 9.96 -15.17
N SER A 179 -4.80 8.84 -15.89
CA SER A 179 -3.71 7.89 -16.12
C SER A 179 -2.62 8.48 -17.02
N GLU A 180 -2.99 9.21 -18.06
CA GLU A 180 -2.07 9.92 -18.94
C GLU A 180 -1.35 11.06 -18.21
N GLY A 181 -2.05 11.81 -17.37
CA GLY A 181 -1.46 12.88 -16.55
C GLY A 181 -0.44 12.35 -15.52
N TYR A 182 -0.63 11.13 -15.02
CA TYR A 182 0.30 10.50 -14.10
C TYR A 182 1.51 9.86 -14.79
N PHE A 183 1.28 9.04 -15.81
CA PHE A 183 2.37 8.27 -16.45
C PHE A 183 3.02 9.00 -17.64
N GLY A 184 2.35 9.95 -18.25
CA GLY A 184 2.81 10.65 -19.47
C GLY A 184 2.79 9.78 -20.72
N THR A 185 3.28 8.54 -20.67
CA THR A 185 3.36 7.61 -21.81
C THR A 185 2.90 6.20 -21.44
N THR A 186 2.49 5.43 -22.44
CA THR A 186 2.16 4.00 -22.25
C THR A 186 3.38 3.15 -21.89
N ASP A 187 4.57 3.56 -22.28
CA ASP A 187 5.80 2.85 -21.92
C ASP A 187 6.17 3.07 -20.46
N ALA A 188 6.02 4.30 -19.94
CA ALA A 188 6.14 4.57 -18.51
C ALA A 188 5.07 3.82 -17.71
N MET A 189 3.84 3.71 -18.23
CA MET A 189 2.76 2.94 -17.61
C MET A 189 3.07 1.43 -17.54
N LYS A 190 3.72 0.87 -18.55
CA LYS A 190 4.18 -0.53 -18.53
C LYS A 190 5.39 -0.72 -17.62
N GLU A 191 6.32 0.24 -17.64
CA GLU A 191 7.49 0.23 -16.77
C GLU A 191 7.07 0.25 -15.30
N GLY A 192 6.19 1.18 -14.93
CA GLY A 192 5.63 1.35 -13.59
C GLY A 192 4.44 0.43 -13.28
N SER A 193 4.30 -0.72 -13.93
CA SER A 193 3.22 -1.66 -13.66
C SER A 193 3.72 -2.90 -12.91
N PRO A 194 3.29 -3.13 -11.65
CA PRO A 194 3.60 -4.36 -10.91
C PRO A 194 3.34 -5.63 -11.73
N PHE A 195 2.21 -5.69 -12.45
CA PHE A 195 1.88 -6.84 -13.29
C PHE A 195 2.83 -7.01 -14.49
N GLN A 196 3.22 -5.90 -15.13
CA GLN A 196 4.14 -5.96 -16.27
C GLN A 196 5.58 -6.31 -15.84
N ILE A 197 5.99 -5.92 -14.63
CA ILE A 197 7.27 -6.33 -14.03
C ILE A 197 7.34 -7.86 -13.96
N LEU A 198 6.30 -8.50 -13.39
CA LEU A 198 6.23 -9.96 -13.31
C LEU A 198 6.19 -10.62 -14.69
N LYS A 199 5.39 -10.08 -15.62
CA LYS A 199 5.29 -10.61 -17.00
C LYS A 199 6.60 -10.56 -17.79
N ARG A 200 7.46 -9.59 -17.49
CA ARG A 200 8.79 -9.50 -18.10
C ARG A 200 9.82 -10.42 -17.44
N GLY A 201 9.43 -11.13 -16.36
CA GLY A 201 10.35 -11.94 -15.57
C GLY A 201 11.43 -11.12 -14.86
N GLU A 202 11.14 -9.86 -14.56
CA GLU A 202 12.07 -8.96 -13.89
C GLU A 202 12.26 -9.41 -12.43
N LYS A 203 13.52 -9.51 -12.00
CA LYS A 203 13.83 -9.85 -10.61
C LYS A 203 13.37 -8.72 -9.68
N SER A 204 12.43 -9.03 -8.81
CA SER A 204 11.86 -8.10 -7.84
C SER A 204 11.73 -8.75 -6.46
N ALA A 205 11.61 -7.94 -5.43
CA ALA A 205 11.19 -8.43 -4.12
C ALA A 205 9.69 -8.78 -4.17
N LEU A 206 9.33 -9.89 -3.52
CA LEU A 206 7.95 -10.38 -3.48
C LEU A 206 7.54 -10.62 -2.03
N PRO A 207 7.32 -9.54 -1.23
CA PRO A 207 6.87 -9.72 0.14
C PRO A 207 5.53 -10.43 0.17
N PRO A 208 5.24 -11.28 1.18
CA PRO A 208 3.94 -11.89 1.35
C PRO A 208 2.83 -10.85 1.21
N THR A 209 1.83 -11.11 0.39
CA THR A 209 0.83 -10.13 -0.01
C THR A 209 -0.59 -10.66 0.17
N LEU A 210 -1.45 -9.87 0.82
CA LEU A 210 -2.90 -10.06 0.80
C LEU A 210 -3.55 -9.02 -0.10
N ILE A 211 -4.41 -9.45 -1.02
CA ILE A 211 -5.30 -8.56 -1.78
C ILE A 211 -6.73 -8.80 -1.32
N VAL A 212 -7.46 -7.71 -0.99
CA VAL A 212 -8.91 -7.70 -0.80
C VAL A 212 -9.56 -6.90 -1.93
N GLN A 213 -10.54 -7.48 -2.63
CA GLN A 213 -11.21 -6.83 -3.76
C GLN A 213 -12.68 -7.17 -3.84
N GLY A 214 -13.50 -6.15 -4.13
CA GLY A 214 -14.93 -6.32 -4.40
C GLY A 214 -15.20 -6.91 -5.80
N THR A 215 -16.16 -7.83 -5.92
CA THR A 215 -16.49 -8.42 -7.23
C THR A 215 -17.29 -7.49 -8.14
N ALA A 216 -17.89 -6.43 -7.61
CA ALA A 216 -18.54 -5.35 -8.38
C ALA A 216 -17.59 -4.15 -8.62
N ASP A 217 -16.30 -4.34 -8.45
CA ASP A 217 -15.30 -3.31 -8.76
C ASP A 217 -15.22 -3.10 -10.27
N THR A 218 -15.62 -1.89 -10.71
CA THR A 218 -15.57 -1.48 -12.12
C THR A 218 -14.30 -0.70 -12.48
N ASN A 219 -13.41 -0.48 -11.51
CA ASN A 219 -12.18 0.29 -11.71
C ASN A 219 -11.02 -0.60 -12.20
N LEU A 220 -10.89 -1.80 -11.63
CA LEU A 220 -10.03 -2.87 -12.15
C LEU A 220 -10.81 -4.19 -12.13
N PRO A 221 -11.08 -4.81 -13.29
CA PRO A 221 -11.82 -6.07 -13.35
C PRO A 221 -11.12 -7.20 -12.59
N VAL A 222 -11.87 -7.98 -11.80
CA VAL A 222 -11.37 -9.12 -11.01
C VAL A 222 -10.45 -10.06 -11.80
N PRO A 223 -10.76 -10.46 -13.06
CA PRO A 223 -9.88 -11.33 -13.85
C PRO A 223 -8.46 -10.75 -14.08
N VAL A 224 -8.27 -9.44 -13.99
CA VAL A 224 -6.93 -8.82 -14.07
C VAL A 224 -6.16 -9.06 -12.78
N THR A 225 -6.83 -8.91 -11.63
CA THR A 225 -6.23 -9.16 -10.31
C THR A 225 -5.92 -10.65 -10.12
N GLU A 226 -6.79 -11.55 -10.58
CA GLU A 226 -6.53 -13.00 -10.57
C GLU A 226 -5.29 -13.36 -11.38
N ARG A 227 -5.12 -12.78 -12.59
CA ARG A 227 -3.91 -12.99 -13.40
C ARG A 227 -2.66 -12.43 -12.75
N PHE A 228 -2.77 -11.29 -12.05
CA PHE A 228 -1.65 -10.76 -11.28
C PHE A 228 -1.27 -11.73 -10.16
N ALA A 229 -2.24 -12.21 -9.39
CA ALA A 229 -2.00 -13.17 -8.30
C ALA A 229 -1.32 -14.45 -8.81
N ALA A 230 -1.77 -14.98 -9.94
CA ALA A 230 -1.14 -16.14 -10.57
C ALA A 230 0.32 -15.85 -10.99
N ALA A 231 0.58 -14.71 -11.65
CA ALA A 231 1.93 -14.31 -12.04
C ALA A 231 2.86 -14.07 -10.83
N PHE A 232 2.32 -13.56 -9.72
CA PHE A 232 3.07 -13.36 -8.48
C PHE A 232 3.49 -14.71 -7.86
N GLN A 233 2.59 -15.70 -7.85
CA GLN A 233 2.89 -17.07 -7.40
C GLN A 233 3.89 -17.77 -8.34
N GLU A 234 3.73 -17.64 -9.66
CA GLU A 234 4.69 -18.19 -10.64
C GLU A 234 6.10 -17.60 -10.47
N ALA A 235 6.20 -16.34 -10.04
CA ALA A 235 7.47 -15.69 -9.71
C ALA A 235 8.04 -16.11 -8.33
N GLY A 236 7.33 -16.97 -7.58
CA GLY A 236 7.75 -17.52 -6.29
C GLY A 236 7.28 -16.72 -5.07
N GLY A 237 6.37 -15.75 -5.24
CA GLY A 237 5.79 -14.97 -4.14
C GLY A 237 4.62 -15.68 -3.45
N ASP A 238 4.43 -15.38 -2.15
CA ASP A 238 3.24 -15.81 -1.39
C ASP A 238 2.16 -14.71 -1.49
N ILE A 239 1.00 -15.06 -2.06
CA ILE A 239 -0.10 -14.11 -2.25
C ILE A 239 -1.45 -14.78 -1.97
N GLU A 240 -2.29 -14.09 -1.20
CA GLU A 240 -3.68 -14.44 -0.94
C GLU A 240 -4.59 -13.40 -1.61
N LEU A 241 -5.61 -13.85 -2.35
CA LEU A 241 -6.63 -13.01 -2.97
C LEU A 241 -7.99 -13.33 -2.37
N GLU A 242 -8.56 -12.35 -1.65
CA GLU A 242 -9.87 -12.46 -1.03
C GLU A 242 -10.89 -11.61 -1.79
N LEU A 243 -11.90 -12.28 -2.34
CA LEU A 243 -12.98 -11.60 -3.07
C LEU A 243 -14.19 -11.36 -2.18
N PHE A 244 -14.75 -10.15 -2.29
CA PHE A 244 -15.91 -9.68 -1.55
C PHE A 244 -17.11 -9.60 -2.50
N PRO A 245 -18.04 -10.58 -2.45
CA PRO A 245 -19.16 -10.64 -3.39
C PRO A 245 -20.03 -9.40 -3.37
N GLY A 246 -20.26 -8.80 -4.56
CA GLY A 246 -21.10 -7.63 -4.73
C GLY A 246 -20.54 -6.31 -4.22
N MET A 247 -19.36 -6.30 -3.61
CA MET A 247 -18.76 -5.05 -3.10
C MET A 247 -18.15 -4.23 -4.23
N PRO A 248 -18.36 -2.89 -4.21
CA PRO A 248 -17.76 -1.98 -5.19
C PRO A 248 -16.32 -1.61 -4.83
N HIS A 249 -15.69 -0.81 -5.69
CA HIS A 249 -14.44 -0.13 -5.37
C HIS A 249 -14.56 0.72 -4.10
N LEU A 250 -13.53 0.78 -3.25
CA LEU A 250 -13.47 1.54 -1.99
C LEU A 250 -14.44 1.08 -0.88
N PHE A 251 -15.00 -0.12 -0.95
CA PHE A 251 -16.00 -0.59 0.03
C PHE A 251 -15.51 -0.57 1.47
N GLY A 252 -14.23 -0.76 1.72
CA GLY A 252 -13.64 -0.78 3.07
C GLY A 252 -13.35 0.61 3.65
N ASN A 253 -13.50 1.70 2.88
CA ASN A 253 -13.32 3.06 3.38
C ASN A 253 -14.52 3.56 4.19
N THR A 254 -15.61 2.81 4.19
CA THR A 254 -16.81 3.10 4.99
C THR A 254 -17.03 1.99 6.01
N ALA A 255 -17.27 2.37 7.25
CA ALA A 255 -17.55 1.41 8.31
C ALA A 255 -18.78 0.53 7.99
N GLY A 256 -18.65 -0.76 8.21
CA GLY A 256 -19.71 -1.74 7.94
C GLY A 256 -19.19 -3.18 7.98
N PRO A 257 -20.08 -4.18 7.89
CA PRO A 257 -19.72 -5.59 8.06
C PRO A 257 -18.62 -6.08 7.12
N GLU A 258 -18.62 -5.62 5.86
CA GLU A 258 -17.62 -6.05 4.87
C GLU A 258 -16.27 -5.34 5.10
N SER A 259 -16.28 -4.09 5.56
CA SER A 259 -15.07 -3.41 6.03
C SER A 259 -14.47 -4.11 7.24
N ASP A 260 -15.29 -4.45 8.23
CA ASP A 260 -14.86 -5.18 9.44
C ASP A 260 -14.27 -6.54 9.08
N ARG A 261 -14.91 -7.26 8.13
CA ARG A 261 -14.40 -8.55 7.61
C ARG A 261 -13.05 -8.37 6.90
N ALA A 262 -12.90 -7.35 6.06
CA ALA A 262 -11.64 -7.06 5.37
C ALA A 262 -10.52 -6.76 6.39
N VAL A 263 -10.78 -5.92 7.38
CA VAL A 263 -9.81 -5.60 8.44
C VAL A 263 -9.46 -6.85 9.26
N ALA A 264 -10.41 -7.71 9.58
CA ALA A 264 -10.13 -8.96 10.30
C ALA A 264 -9.21 -9.90 9.50
N LEU A 265 -9.36 -9.99 8.18
CA LEU A 265 -8.45 -10.74 7.29
C LEU A 265 -7.05 -10.11 7.29
N MET A 266 -6.95 -8.78 7.17
CA MET A 266 -5.68 -8.07 7.22
C MET A 266 -4.92 -8.31 8.52
N LYS A 267 -5.61 -8.23 9.67
CA LYS A 267 -5.03 -8.50 10.99
C LYS A 267 -4.50 -9.93 11.11
N LYS A 268 -5.25 -10.92 10.64
CA LYS A 268 -4.83 -12.33 10.63
C LYS A 268 -3.62 -12.56 9.71
N PHE A 269 -3.63 -11.95 8.52
CA PHE A 269 -2.52 -12.05 7.59
C PHE A 269 -1.24 -11.42 8.17
N ALA A 270 -1.34 -10.24 8.76
CA ALA A 270 -0.22 -9.61 9.46
C ALA A 270 0.32 -10.50 10.57
N ALA A 271 -0.54 -11.10 11.41
CA ALA A 271 -0.12 -12.04 12.46
C ALA A 271 0.62 -13.27 11.90
N LYS A 272 0.13 -13.84 10.78
CA LYS A 272 0.81 -14.93 10.05
C LYS A 272 2.23 -14.52 9.63
N CYS A 273 2.38 -13.37 8.99
CA CYS A 273 3.68 -12.88 8.49
C CYS A 273 4.66 -12.54 9.62
N LEU A 274 4.16 -12.01 10.74
CA LEU A 274 4.97 -11.63 11.90
C LEU A 274 5.42 -12.84 12.75
N SER A 275 4.69 -13.96 12.69
CA SER A 275 5.05 -15.19 13.41
C SER A 275 6.14 -16.02 12.73
N GLN A 276 6.40 -15.77 11.44
CA GLN A 276 7.40 -16.48 10.63
C GLN A 276 8.80 -15.80 10.66
N ALA A 277 8.99 -14.81 11.51
CA ALA A 277 10.20 -13.99 11.62
C ALA A 277 11.20 -14.51 12.67
#